data_f275f2689513c52511d421bc80069397
#
_entry.id   f275f2689513c52511d421bc80069397
#
_cell.length_a   1.000
_cell.length_b   1.000
_cell.length_c   1.000
_cell.angle_alpha   90.00
_cell.angle_beta   90.00
_cell.angle_gamma   90.00
#
_symmetry.space_group_name_H-M   'P 1'
#
loop_
_entity.id
_entity.type
_entity.pdbx_description
1 polymer ?
#
loop_
_entity_poly.entity_id
_entity_poly.type
_entity_poly.pdbx_seq_one_letter_code
_entity_poly.pdbx_strand_id
1 'polypeptide(L)'
;LSLLAVWFGYGVIDILFKQTAKMGSAFPTTLFIAFALAMCVMFMYLLIKRTQWNGASLLAGIVLGGLNFMNILFYIRAHQSFSQNPTLVFAGMNIGVICLGTLVGAIVFKEKISKINGVGVMLGISAILSLFYLEPFLTR
;
A
#
# COMPACT_ATOMS: atom_id res chain seq x y z
N LEU A 1 7.50 -17.82 11.22
CA LEU A 1 6.01 -17.83 11.23
C LEU A 1 5.42 -16.44 10.97
N SER A 2 5.89 -15.39 11.63
CA SER A 2 5.36 -14.02 11.47
C SER A 2 5.47 -13.47 10.05
N LEU A 3 6.59 -13.71 9.36
CA LEU A 3 6.78 -13.28 7.96
C LEU A 3 5.81 -13.96 6.99
N LEU A 4 5.54 -15.24 7.18
CA LEU A 4 4.57 -15.98 6.37
C LEU A 4 3.14 -15.47 6.60
N ALA A 5 2.79 -15.17 7.85
CA ALA A 5 1.50 -14.58 8.18
C ALA A 5 1.31 -13.19 7.56
N VAL A 6 2.36 -12.36 7.57
CA VAL A 6 2.36 -11.04 6.91
C VAL A 6 2.21 -11.20 5.40
N TRP A 7 2.99 -12.09 4.77
CA TRP A 7 2.90 -12.35 3.34
C TRP A 7 1.51 -12.82 2.91
N PHE A 8 0.95 -13.78 3.64
CA PHE A 8 -0.41 -14.26 3.40
C PHE A 8 -1.46 -13.16 3.58
N GLY A 9 -1.33 -12.37 4.66
CA GLY A 9 -2.22 -11.24 4.95
C GLY A 9 -2.22 -10.20 3.84
N TYR A 10 -1.06 -9.83 3.31
CA TYR A 10 -0.97 -8.91 2.17
C TYR A 10 -1.65 -9.47 0.92
N GLY A 11 -1.44 -10.75 0.60
CA GLY A 11 -2.11 -11.38 -0.54
C GLY A 11 -3.64 -11.33 -0.43
N VAL A 12 -4.18 -11.59 0.77
CA VAL A 12 -5.63 -11.49 1.02
C VAL A 12 -6.11 -10.04 0.87
N ILE A 13 -5.38 -9.06 1.41
CA ILE A 13 -5.72 -7.63 1.31
C ILE A 13 -5.74 -7.18 -0.15
N ASP A 14 -4.76 -7.56 -0.94
CA ASP A 14 -4.67 -7.22 -2.36
C ASP A 14 -5.87 -7.77 -3.16
N ILE A 15 -6.29 -9.01 -2.88
CA ILE A 15 -7.46 -9.61 -3.51
C ILE A 15 -8.73 -8.84 -3.11
N LEU A 16 -8.88 -8.49 -1.83
CA LEU A 16 -10.02 -7.71 -1.34
C LEU A 16 -10.08 -6.32 -1.96
N PHE A 17 -8.94 -5.65 -2.11
CA PHE A 17 -8.90 -4.34 -2.79
C PHE A 17 -9.28 -4.43 -4.26
N LYS A 18 -8.82 -5.48 -4.97
CA LYS A 18 -9.25 -5.74 -6.34
C LYS A 18 -10.76 -5.97 -6.43
N GLN A 19 -11.34 -6.71 -5.49
CA GLN A 19 -12.79 -6.92 -5.42
C GLN A 19 -13.53 -5.61 -5.17
N THR A 20 -13.04 -4.80 -4.20
CA THR A 20 -13.62 -3.50 -3.87
C THR A 20 -13.55 -2.54 -5.06
N ALA A 21 -12.48 -2.58 -5.85
CA ALA A 21 -12.35 -1.76 -7.06
C ALA A 21 -13.45 -2.06 -8.09
N LYS A 22 -13.94 -3.29 -8.16
CA LYS A 22 -15.05 -3.68 -9.06
C LYS A 22 -16.40 -3.10 -8.65
N MET A 23 -16.56 -2.65 -7.39
CA MET A 23 -17.80 -2.05 -6.89
C MET A 23 -18.06 -0.64 -7.45
N GLY A 24 -17.16 -0.10 -8.24
CA GLY A 24 -17.30 1.18 -8.91
C GLY A 24 -17.35 2.36 -7.93
N SER A 25 -18.34 3.24 -8.07
CA SER A 25 -18.49 4.47 -7.28
C SER A 25 -18.80 4.23 -5.79
N ALA A 26 -19.24 3.03 -5.41
CA ALA A 26 -19.59 2.70 -4.02
C ALA A 26 -18.36 2.38 -3.14
N PHE A 27 -17.18 2.20 -3.73
CA PHE A 27 -15.99 1.80 -2.97
C PHE A 27 -15.54 2.80 -1.89
N PRO A 28 -15.63 4.15 -2.05
CA PRO A 28 -15.21 5.06 -0.99
C PRO A 28 -16.04 4.90 0.27
N THR A 29 -17.35 4.69 0.12
CA THR A 29 -18.26 4.45 1.25
C THR A 29 -17.94 3.14 1.94
N THR A 30 -17.73 2.07 1.19
CA THR A 30 -17.34 0.75 1.74
C THR A 30 -16.02 0.84 2.50
N LEU A 31 -15.04 1.56 1.95
CA LEU A 31 -13.75 1.78 2.58
C LEU A 31 -13.91 2.55 3.89
N PHE A 32 -14.69 3.62 3.89
CA PHE A 32 -14.96 4.42 5.09
C PHE A 32 -15.61 3.58 6.20
N ILE A 33 -16.61 2.77 5.87
CA ILE A 33 -17.27 1.87 6.82
C ILE A 33 -16.28 0.85 7.40
N ALA A 34 -15.45 0.25 6.55
CA ALA A 34 -14.43 -0.71 6.98
C ALA A 34 -13.43 -0.08 7.97
N PHE A 35 -12.97 1.14 7.68
CA PHE A 35 -12.07 1.86 8.59
C PHE A 35 -12.75 2.26 9.89
N ALA A 36 -14.01 2.68 9.85
CA ALA A 36 -14.79 3.01 11.05
C ALA A 36 -14.98 1.78 11.95
N LEU A 37 -15.31 0.62 11.37
CA LEU A 37 -15.41 -0.63 12.11
C LEU A 37 -14.05 -1.06 12.70
N ALA A 38 -12.97 -0.97 11.92
CA ALA A 38 -11.63 -1.28 12.40
C ALA A 38 -11.22 -0.36 13.56
N MET A 39 -11.56 0.93 13.47
CA MET A 39 -11.34 1.90 14.54
C MET A 39 -12.11 1.51 15.82
N CYS A 40 -13.39 1.14 15.71
CA CYS A 40 -14.20 0.70 16.86
C CYS A 40 -13.59 -0.55 17.52
N VAL A 41 -13.22 -1.55 16.74
CA VAL A 41 -12.61 -2.80 17.26
C VAL A 41 -11.29 -2.49 17.97
N MET A 42 -10.43 -1.67 17.33
CA MET A 42 -9.13 -1.30 17.90
C MET A 42 -9.30 -0.45 19.17
N PHE A 43 -10.26 0.47 19.19
CA PHE A 43 -10.56 1.28 20.36
C PHE A 43 -11.01 0.41 21.53
N MET A 44 -11.93 -0.52 21.31
CA MET A 44 -12.36 -1.48 22.33
C MET A 44 -11.17 -2.32 22.85
N TYR A 45 -10.32 -2.80 21.96
CA TYR A 45 -9.12 -3.55 22.34
C TYR A 45 -8.19 -2.71 23.23
N LEU A 46 -7.93 -1.44 22.90
CA LEU A 46 -7.08 -0.54 23.67
C LEU A 46 -7.68 -0.23 25.06
N LEU A 47 -9.00 -0.09 25.16
CA LEU A 47 -9.70 0.07 26.44
C LEU A 47 -9.54 -1.16 27.34
N ILE A 48 -9.71 -2.36 26.79
CA ILE A 48 -9.55 -3.62 27.52
C ILE A 48 -8.09 -3.78 28.02
N LYS A 49 -7.13 -3.40 27.19
CA LYS A 49 -5.69 -3.43 27.53
C LYS A 49 -5.27 -2.31 28.49
N ARG A 50 -6.16 -1.38 28.84
CA ARG A 50 -5.86 -0.20 29.68
C ARG A 50 -4.61 0.55 29.20
N THR A 51 -4.49 0.75 27.91
CA THR A 51 -3.34 1.42 27.29
C THR A 51 -3.27 2.87 27.74
N GLN A 52 -2.08 3.34 28.12
CA GLN A 52 -1.85 4.75 28.45
C GLN A 52 -1.85 5.58 27.17
N TRP A 53 -2.71 6.59 27.13
CA TRP A 53 -2.84 7.47 25.99
C TRP A 53 -1.76 8.57 26.02
N ASN A 54 -1.03 8.71 24.93
CA ASN A 54 -0.05 9.77 24.74
C ASN A 54 -0.50 10.65 23.56
N GLY A 55 -0.58 11.96 23.78
CA GLY A 55 -1.02 12.92 22.77
C GLY A 55 -0.16 12.90 21.49
N ALA A 56 1.16 12.75 21.64
CA ALA A 56 2.06 12.66 20.50
C ALA A 56 1.81 11.41 19.66
N SER A 57 1.57 10.26 20.30
CA SER A 57 1.22 9.01 19.63
C SER A 57 -0.13 9.09 18.93
N LEU A 58 -1.11 9.80 19.53
CA LEU A 58 -2.41 10.01 18.93
C LEU A 58 -2.30 10.87 17.67
N LEU A 59 -1.57 11.98 17.72
CA LEU A 59 -1.33 12.84 16.56
C LEU A 59 -0.62 12.09 15.43
N ALA A 60 0.45 11.36 15.76
CA ALA A 60 1.16 10.53 14.79
C ALA A 60 0.23 9.47 14.16
N GLY A 61 -0.64 8.86 14.97
CA GLY A 61 -1.64 7.89 14.50
C GLY A 61 -2.65 8.50 13.52
N ILE A 62 -3.13 9.73 13.79
CA ILE A 62 -4.05 10.45 12.89
C ILE A 62 -3.38 10.75 11.55
N VAL A 63 -2.15 11.26 11.58
CA VAL A 63 -1.38 11.56 10.35
C VAL A 63 -1.13 10.29 9.56
N LEU A 64 -0.63 9.24 10.21
CA LEU A 64 -0.35 7.95 9.58
C LEU A 64 -1.63 7.33 9.00
N GLY A 65 -2.74 7.38 9.75
CA GLY A 65 -4.04 6.87 9.30
C GLY A 65 -4.57 7.62 8.09
N GLY A 66 -4.45 8.94 8.06
CA GLY A 66 -4.81 9.77 6.90
C GLY A 66 -3.99 9.44 5.66
N LEU A 67 -2.67 9.31 5.80
CA LEU A 67 -1.77 8.91 4.71
C LEU A 67 -2.10 7.51 4.21
N ASN A 68 -2.38 6.57 5.12
CA ASN A 68 -2.76 5.21 4.74
C ASN A 68 -4.12 5.16 4.01
N PHE A 69 -5.10 5.94 4.47
CA PHE A 69 -6.38 6.06 3.77
C PHE A 69 -6.20 6.56 2.34
N MET A 70 -5.42 7.64 2.15
CA MET A 70 -5.10 8.17 0.82
C MET A 70 -4.39 7.13 -0.05
N ASN A 71 -3.43 6.41 0.51
CA ASN A 71 -2.71 5.34 -0.20
C ASN A 71 -3.69 4.28 -0.74
N ILE A 72 -4.59 3.77 0.11
CA ILE A 72 -5.58 2.75 -0.29
C ILE A 72 -6.55 3.31 -1.32
N LEU A 73 -7.00 4.56 -1.16
CA LEU A 73 -7.90 5.22 -2.10
C LEU A 73 -7.27 5.33 -3.50
N PHE A 74 -6.00 5.75 -3.59
CA PHE A 74 -5.28 5.81 -4.86
C PHE A 74 -5.02 4.42 -5.44
N TYR A 75 -4.73 3.43 -4.59
CA TYR A 75 -4.54 2.04 -5.01
C TYR A 75 -5.80 1.46 -5.67
N ILE A 76 -6.96 1.67 -5.05
CA ILE A 76 -8.24 1.23 -5.62
C ILE A 76 -8.55 1.96 -6.92
N ARG A 77 -8.31 3.30 -6.99
CA ARG A 77 -8.47 4.07 -8.22
C ARG A 77 -7.56 3.57 -9.34
N ALA A 78 -6.32 3.22 -9.03
CA ALA A 78 -5.41 2.62 -10.01
C ALA A 78 -5.98 1.30 -10.56
N HIS A 79 -6.52 0.43 -9.72
CA HIS A 79 -7.19 -0.79 -10.18
C HIS A 79 -8.42 -0.54 -11.05
N GLN A 80 -9.15 0.55 -10.81
CA GLN A 80 -10.29 0.93 -11.66
C GLN A 80 -9.82 1.45 -13.02
N SER A 81 -8.75 2.26 -13.04
CA SER A 81 -8.19 2.82 -14.27
C SER A 81 -7.52 1.75 -15.14
N PHE A 82 -6.86 0.77 -14.52
CA PHE A 82 -6.17 -0.34 -15.19
C PHE A 82 -6.90 -1.66 -14.98
N SER A 83 -8.23 -1.67 -15.11
CA SER A 83 -9.07 -2.84 -14.85
C SER A 83 -8.73 -4.05 -15.73
N GLN A 84 -8.24 -3.81 -16.94
CA GLN A 84 -7.82 -4.85 -17.89
C GLN A 84 -6.50 -5.51 -17.50
N ASN A 85 -5.61 -4.77 -16.83
CA ASN A 85 -4.26 -5.21 -16.46
C ASN A 85 -3.96 -5.02 -14.97
N PRO A 86 -4.63 -5.79 -14.08
CA PRO A 86 -4.41 -5.66 -12.65
C PRO A 86 -2.97 -5.97 -12.22
N THR A 87 -2.24 -6.77 -12.99
CA THR A 87 -0.83 -7.08 -12.75
C THR A 87 0.04 -5.82 -12.78
N LEU A 88 -0.27 -4.88 -13.67
CA LEU A 88 0.44 -3.60 -13.76
C LEU A 88 0.32 -2.80 -12.45
N VAL A 89 -0.88 -2.77 -11.86
CA VAL A 89 -1.12 -2.07 -10.59
C VAL A 89 -0.39 -2.76 -9.44
N PHE A 90 -0.49 -4.09 -9.33
CA PHE A 90 0.19 -4.84 -8.28
C PHE A 90 1.71 -4.70 -8.37
N ALA A 91 2.28 -4.93 -9.56
CA ALA A 91 3.72 -4.83 -9.77
C ALA A 91 4.21 -3.38 -9.56
N GLY A 92 3.53 -2.40 -10.16
CA GLY A 92 3.88 -0.99 -10.06
C GLY A 92 3.88 -0.49 -8.62
N MET A 93 2.83 -0.80 -7.86
CA MET A 93 2.74 -0.40 -6.45
C MET A 93 3.81 -1.08 -5.59
N ASN A 94 3.96 -2.40 -5.68
CA ASN A 94 4.91 -3.12 -4.83
C ASN A 94 6.37 -2.74 -5.11
N ILE A 95 6.76 -2.68 -6.39
CA ILE A 95 8.11 -2.26 -6.78
C ILE A 95 8.30 -0.76 -6.45
N GLY A 96 7.29 0.07 -6.72
CA GLY A 96 7.33 1.51 -6.44
C GLY A 96 7.54 1.80 -4.96
N VAL A 97 6.85 1.10 -4.05
CA VAL A 97 7.03 1.24 -2.60
C VAL A 97 8.44 0.85 -2.18
N ILE A 98 9.01 -0.25 -2.72
CA ILE A 98 10.37 -0.68 -2.41
C ILE A 98 11.39 0.37 -2.88
N CYS A 99 11.24 0.87 -4.11
CA CYS A 99 12.14 1.88 -4.68
C CYS A 99 12.08 3.18 -3.89
N LEU A 100 10.87 3.70 -3.63
CA LEU A 100 10.66 4.92 -2.87
C LEU A 100 11.14 4.77 -1.43
N GLY A 101 10.86 3.65 -0.77
CA GLY A 101 11.32 3.37 0.59
C GLY A 101 12.85 3.38 0.67
N THR A 102 13.53 2.76 -0.29
CA THR A 102 15.00 2.75 -0.36
C THR A 102 15.56 4.15 -0.59
N LEU A 103 14.94 4.94 -1.47
CA LEU A 103 15.37 6.33 -1.73
C LEU A 103 15.16 7.22 -0.50
N VAL A 104 14.01 7.12 0.17
CA VAL A 104 13.73 7.87 1.41
C VAL A 104 14.71 7.45 2.51
N GLY A 105 14.97 6.16 2.68
CA GLY A 105 15.98 5.64 3.61
C GLY A 105 17.35 6.27 3.39
N ALA A 106 17.78 6.35 2.13
CA ALA A 106 19.07 6.93 1.77
C ALA A 106 19.13 8.46 1.99
N ILE A 107 18.08 9.19 1.57
CA ILE A 107 18.08 10.66 1.56
C ILE A 107 17.79 11.21 2.97
N VAL A 108 16.73 10.70 3.61
CA VAL A 108 16.23 11.23 4.89
C VAL A 108 17.03 10.66 6.06
N PHE A 109 17.20 9.33 6.06
CA PHE A 109 17.89 8.63 7.15
C PHE A 109 19.39 8.44 6.91
N LYS A 110 19.89 8.89 5.74
CA LYS A 110 21.32 8.77 5.34
C LYS A 110 21.85 7.34 5.41
N GLU A 111 20.97 6.38 5.14
CA GLU A 111 21.34 4.97 5.09
C GLU A 111 22.26 4.70 3.89
N LYS A 112 23.29 3.89 4.11
CA LYS A 112 24.22 3.50 3.04
C LYS A 112 23.55 2.46 2.14
N ILE A 113 23.21 2.86 0.93
CA ILE A 113 22.72 1.91 -0.09
C ILE A 113 23.90 1.06 -0.56
N SER A 114 23.84 -0.26 -0.36
CA SER A 114 24.84 -1.16 -0.93
C SER A 114 24.72 -1.14 -2.45
N LYS A 115 25.83 -1.47 -3.17
CA LYS A 115 25.84 -1.53 -4.64
C LYS A 115 24.77 -2.50 -5.17
N ILE A 116 24.56 -3.61 -4.49
CA ILE A 116 23.55 -4.61 -4.84
C ILE A 116 22.13 -4.02 -4.73
N ASN A 117 21.84 -3.29 -3.64
CA ASN A 117 20.54 -2.63 -3.48
C ASN A 117 20.33 -1.53 -4.53
N GLY A 118 21.38 -0.79 -4.88
CA GLY A 118 21.32 0.21 -5.94
C GLY A 118 20.97 -0.41 -7.30
N VAL A 119 21.60 -1.53 -7.65
CA VAL A 119 21.25 -2.28 -8.87
C VAL A 119 19.81 -2.79 -8.81
N GLY A 120 19.37 -3.31 -7.65
CA GLY A 120 18.00 -3.78 -7.47
C GLY A 120 16.96 -2.67 -7.70
N VAL A 121 17.21 -1.46 -7.17
CA VAL A 121 16.33 -0.29 -7.40
C VAL A 121 16.29 0.10 -8.88
N MET A 122 17.45 0.14 -9.56
CA MET A 122 17.54 0.43 -10.99
C MET A 122 16.76 -0.59 -11.83
N LEU A 123 16.92 -1.88 -11.54
CA LEU A 123 16.17 -2.95 -12.21
C LEU A 123 14.67 -2.83 -11.94
N GLY A 124 14.26 -2.52 -10.71
CA GLY A 124 12.87 -2.31 -10.36
C GLY A 124 12.22 -1.15 -11.13
N ILE A 125 12.90 0.01 -11.20
CA ILE A 125 12.44 1.15 -11.98
C ILE A 125 12.34 0.80 -13.47
N SER A 126 13.34 0.12 -14.01
CA SER A 126 13.35 -0.33 -15.42
C SER A 126 12.20 -1.29 -15.71
N ALA A 127 11.87 -2.20 -14.78
CA ALA A 127 10.76 -3.12 -14.91
C ALA A 127 9.41 -2.39 -14.92
N ILE A 128 9.20 -1.41 -14.03
CA ILE A 128 7.99 -0.59 -14.03
C ILE A 128 7.84 0.15 -15.36
N LEU A 129 8.89 0.83 -15.80
CA LEU A 129 8.87 1.56 -17.07
C LEU A 129 8.55 0.62 -18.24
N SER A 130 9.20 -0.56 -18.30
CA SER A 130 8.92 -1.55 -19.32
C SER A 130 7.47 -2.01 -19.32
N LEU A 131 6.88 -2.27 -18.14
CA LEU A 131 5.47 -2.64 -18.01
C LEU A 131 4.54 -1.56 -18.57
N PHE A 132 4.79 -0.30 -18.24
CA PHE A 132 3.94 0.81 -18.72
C PHE A 132 4.10 1.09 -20.21
N TYR A 133 5.30 0.95 -20.77
CA TYR A 133 5.54 1.19 -22.19
C TYR A 133 5.16 0.01 -23.08
N LEU A 134 5.27 -1.23 -22.59
CA LEU A 134 4.95 -2.43 -23.39
C LEU A 134 3.47 -2.80 -23.32
N GLU A 135 2.73 -2.36 -22.30
CA GLU A 135 1.31 -2.67 -22.17
C GLU A 135 0.50 -2.34 -23.44
N PRO A 136 0.62 -1.15 -24.06
CA PRO A 136 -0.16 -0.81 -25.27
C PRO A 136 0.17 -1.71 -26.48
N PHE A 137 1.33 -2.38 -26.47
CA PHE A 137 1.73 -3.29 -27.55
C PHE A 137 1.28 -4.74 -27.31
N LEU A 138 1.06 -5.12 -26.05
CA LEU A 138 0.66 -6.48 -25.67
C LEU A 138 -0.87 -6.66 -25.67
N THR A 139 -1.62 -5.56 -25.62
CA THR A 139 -3.10 -5.57 -25.58
C THR A 139 -3.74 -5.29 -26.94
N ARG A 140 -2.94 -5.19 -28.01
CA ARG A 140 -3.39 -5.19 -29.39
C ARG A 140 -3.38 -6.62 -29.94
#